data_cd287f831ee3f757eada826f182e182a
#
_entry.id   cd287f831ee3f757eada826f182e182a
#
_cell.length_a   1.000
_cell.length_b   1.000
_cell.length_c   1.000
_cell.angle_alpha   90.00
_cell.angle_beta   90.00
_cell.angle_gamma   90.00
#
_symmetry.space_group_name_H-M   'P 1'
#
loop_
_entity.id
_entity.type
_entity.pdbx_description
1 polymer ?
#
loop_
_entity_poly.entity_id
_entity_poly.type
_entity_poly.pdbx_seq_one_letter_code
_entity_poly.pdbx_strand_id
1 'polypeptide(L)'
;MGTVTLGVSIAVPEPYGSLLQQRRAAFGDPAAHGIPTHVTLLPPTGIDADALPAVEAHLAALAESVRPFPMRLSGTGTFRPLSPVVFVKVVEGASACAWLQKRVRDASGPLARELQFPYHPHVTVAHGISEEGMDRAYGELAEFVAQWSCTSFALYEQGADGVWRKLCDYAFGGGAAGDLPPQGLPHDAPVLY
;
A
#
# COMPACT_ATOMS: atom_id res chain seq x y z
N MET A 1 -2.00 -17.42 -23.92
CA MET A 1 -1.37 -16.37 -23.12
C MET A 1 -2.48 -15.76 -22.27
N GLY A 2 -2.35 -15.82 -20.96
CA GLY A 2 -3.32 -15.29 -20.02
C GLY A 2 -2.83 -13.98 -19.42
N THR A 3 -3.75 -13.10 -19.03
CA THR A 3 -3.44 -11.88 -18.28
C THR A 3 -3.69 -12.15 -16.81
N VAL A 4 -2.76 -11.75 -15.94
CA VAL A 4 -2.90 -11.78 -14.48
C VAL A 4 -2.92 -10.36 -13.94
N THR A 5 -3.67 -10.12 -12.87
CA THR A 5 -3.71 -8.81 -12.20
C THR A 5 -2.87 -8.88 -10.93
N LEU A 6 -1.82 -8.08 -10.88
CA LEU A 6 -0.88 -8.03 -9.77
C LEU A 6 -1.01 -6.73 -8.96
N GLY A 7 -0.63 -6.80 -7.70
CA GLY A 7 -0.44 -5.67 -6.81
C GLY A 7 0.76 -5.87 -5.92
N VAL A 8 1.41 -4.78 -5.51
CA VAL A 8 2.51 -4.81 -4.54
C VAL A 8 2.15 -3.93 -3.37
N SER A 9 2.31 -4.43 -2.16
CA SER A 9 1.93 -3.69 -0.96
C SER A 9 2.79 -4.04 0.25
N ILE A 10 2.78 -3.13 1.22
CA ILE A 10 3.31 -3.35 2.56
C ILE A 10 2.16 -3.79 3.44
N ALA A 11 2.25 -4.98 4.04
CA ALA A 11 1.26 -5.45 5.00
C ALA A 11 1.35 -4.65 6.31
N VAL A 12 0.21 -4.28 6.87
CA VAL A 12 0.14 -3.76 8.24
C VAL A 12 0.27 -4.95 9.19
N PRO A 13 1.27 -4.97 10.09
CA PRO A 13 1.54 -6.12 10.93
C PRO A 13 0.48 -6.31 12.03
N GLU A 14 0.46 -7.52 12.60
CA GLU A 14 -0.37 -7.80 13.77
C GLU A 14 0.15 -7.07 15.03
N PRO A 15 -0.72 -6.64 15.93
CA PRO A 15 -2.17 -6.85 15.95
C PRO A 15 -2.96 -5.83 15.10
N TYR A 16 -2.30 -4.83 14.55
CA TYR A 16 -2.93 -3.69 13.85
C TYR A 16 -3.66 -4.10 12.58
N GLY A 17 -3.08 -5.02 11.81
CA GLY A 17 -3.66 -5.49 10.56
C GLY A 17 -5.05 -6.07 10.73
N SER A 18 -5.20 -7.05 11.63
CA SER A 18 -6.49 -7.66 11.95
C SER A 18 -7.46 -6.68 12.59
N LEU A 19 -6.99 -5.79 13.46
CA LEU A 19 -7.83 -4.76 14.07
C LEU A 19 -8.46 -3.85 13.00
N LEU A 20 -7.67 -3.29 12.11
CA LEU A 20 -8.17 -2.42 11.05
C LEU A 20 -9.07 -3.16 10.06
N GLN A 21 -8.76 -4.43 9.76
CA GLN A 21 -9.59 -5.25 8.89
C GLN A 21 -10.98 -5.54 9.51
N GLN A 22 -11.03 -5.84 10.79
CA GLN A 22 -12.30 -6.02 11.53
C GLN A 22 -13.11 -4.71 11.55
N ARG A 23 -12.45 -3.57 11.79
CA ARG A 23 -13.11 -2.25 11.73
C ARG A 23 -13.67 -1.96 10.35
N ARG A 24 -12.88 -2.22 9.29
CA ARG A 24 -13.33 -2.04 7.91
C ARG A 24 -14.60 -2.86 7.61
N ALA A 25 -14.62 -4.12 8.03
CA ALA A 25 -15.81 -4.96 7.91
C ALA A 25 -17.01 -4.40 8.71
N ALA A 26 -16.78 -3.91 9.93
CA ALA A 26 -17.81 -3.33 10.79
C ALA A 26 -18.39 -2.01 10.25
N PHE A 27 -17.66 -1.28 9.42
CA PHE A 27 -18.15 -0.10 8.70
C PHE A 27 -19.00 -0.45 7.48
N GLY A 28 -19.03 -1.72 7.09
CA GLY A 28 -19.83 -2.22 5.98
C GLY A 28 -19.07 -2.37 4.66
N ASP A 29 -17.74 -2.36 4.68
CA ASP A 29 -16.93 -2.53 3.48
C ASP A 29 -16.67 -4.04 3.21
N PRO A 30 -17.31 -4.61 2.16
CA PRO A 30 -17.15 -6.04 1.86
C PRO A 30 -15.73 -6.39 1.38
N ALA A 31 -14.94 -5.43 0.92
CA ALA A 31 -13.56 -5.67 0.52
C ALA A 31 -12.66 -6.08 1.70
N ALA A 32 -13.08 -5.86 2.94
CA ALA A 32 -12.38 -6.35 4.13
C ALA A 32 -12.20 -7.88 4.14
N HIS A 33 -13.04 -8.63 3.43
CA HIS A 33 -12.96 -10.07 3.33
C HIS A 33 -12.08 -10.56 2.17
N GLY A 34 -11.70 -9.69 1.25
CA GLY A 34 -10.96 -10.03 0.04
C GLY A 34 -9.53 -9.52 -0.03
N ILE A 35 -9.12 -8.62 0.88
CA ILE A 35 -7.79 -8.03 0.87
C ILE A 35 -7.31 -7.75 2.31
N PRO A 36 -6.08 -8.17 2.67
CA PRO A 36 -5.48 -7.82 3.95
C PRO A 36 -5.23 -6.31 4.07
N THR A 37 -5.21 -5.79 5.30
CA THR A 37 -4.86 -4.39 5.58
C THR A 37 -3.44 -4.08 5.11
N HIS A 38 -3.27 -3.05 4.30
CA HIS A 38 -2.01 -2.77 3.61
C HIS A 38 -1.82 -1.31 3.23
N VAL A 39 -0.58 -0.96 2.91
CA VAL A 39 -0.21 0.25 2.17
C VAL A 39 0.15 -0.15 0.74
N THR A 40 -0.55 0.39 -0.25
CA THR A 40 -0.30 0.07 -1.68
C THR A 40 1.01 0.71 -2.15
N LEU A 41 1.85 -0.07 -2.83
CA LEU A 41 3.00 0.40 -3.60
C LEU A 41 2.72 0.34 -5.11
N LEU A 42 2.06 -0.71 -5.58
CA LEU A 42 1.59 -0.84 -6.95
C LEU A 42 0.08 -1.15 -6.91
N PRO A 43 -0.77 -0.30 -7.49
CA PRO A 43 -2.20 -0.59 -7.61
C PRO A 43 -2.44 -1.74 -8.58
N PRO A 44 -3.69 -2.29 -8.65
CA PRO A 44 -4.02 -3.38 -9.55
C PRO A 44 -3.50 -3.13 -10.97
N THR A 45 -2.65 -4.03 -11.46
CA THR A 45 -1.95 -3.90 -12.74
C THR A 45 -2.02 -5.21 -13.50
N GLY A 46 -2.64 -5.19 -14.69
CA GLY A 46 -2.66 -6.34 -15.59
C GLY A 46 -1.32 -6.50 -16.30
N ILE A 47 -0.79 -7.70 -16.32
CA ILE A 47 0.40 -8.10 -17.08
C ILE A 47 0.14 -9.41 -17.81
N ASP A 48 0.96 -9.70 -18.82
CA ASP A 48 0.99 -11.04 -19.40
C ASP A 48 1.55 -12.04 -18.37
N ALA A 49 0.91 -13.19 -18.21
CA ALA A 49 1.34 -14.21 -17.25
C ALA A 49 2.79 -14.67 -17.48
N ASP A 50 3.25 -14.65 -18.73
CA ASP A 50 4.62 -15.01 -19.10
C ASP A 50 5.68 -13.99 -18.59
N ALA A 51 5.25 -12.79 -18.19
CA ALA A 51 6.12 -11.77 -17.60
C ALA A 51 6.32 -11.95 -16.07
N LEU A 52 5.57 -12.84 -15.42
CA LEU A 52 5.63 -13.02 -13.97
C LEU A 52 7.06 -13.32 -13.44
N PRO A 53 7.88 -14.18 -14.07
CA PRO A 53 9.27 -14.40 -13.61
C PRO A 53 10.13 -13.13 -13.64
N ALA A 54 9.92 -12.25 -14.62
CA ALA A 54 10.64 -10.97 -14.71
C ALA A 54 10.18 -10.00 -13.60
N VAL A 55 8.89 -10.01 -13.25
CA VAL A 55 8.35 -9.25 -12.12
C VAL A 55 8.96 -9.73 -10.80
N GLU A 56 8.97 -11.03 -10.56
CA GLU A 56 9.55 -11.60 -9.34
C GLU A 56 11.04 -11.28 -9.21
N ALA A 57 11.82 -11.39 -10.28
CA ALA A 57 13.23 -11.03 -10.30
C ALA A 57 13.46 -9.53 -10.02
N HIS A 58 12.65 -8.66 -10.61
CA HIS A 58 12.71 -7.21 -10.39
C HIS A 58 12.42 -6.85 -8.92
N LEU A 59 11.37 -7.42 -8.33
CA LEU A 59 10.99 -7.16 -6.95
C LEU A 59 12.02 -7.72 -5.95
N ALA A 60 12.58 -8.89 -6.21
CA ALA A 60 13.64 -9.47 -5.39
C ALA A 60 14.90 -8.58 -5.39
N ALA A 61 15.35 -8.14 -6.57
CA ALA A 61 16.51 -7.25 -6.69
C ALA A 61 16.27 -5.91 -6.00
N LEU A 62 15.05 -5.35 -6.12
CA LEU A 62 14.69 -4.13 -5.42
C LEU A 62 14.76 -4.32 -3.90
N ALA A 63 14.13 -5.37 -3.36
CA ALA A 63 14.11 -5.63 -1.92
C ALA A 63 15.50 -5.80 -1.31
N GLU A 64 16.43 -6.46 -2.01
CA GLU A 64 17.84 -6.59 -1.60
C GLU A 64 18.52 -5.23 -1.40
N SER A 65 18.16 -4.22 -2.16
CA SER A 65 18.71 -2.87 -2.07
C SER A 65 18.13 -2.01 -0.96
N VAL A 66 17.06 -2.46 -0.31
CA VAL A 66 16.29 -1.67 0.68
C VAL A 66 16.72 -2.00 2.10
N ARG A 67 16.79 -0.98 2.95
CA ARG A 67 16.92 -1.14 4.40
C ARG A 67 15.57 -1.07 5.09
N PRO A 68 15.38 -1.80 6.20
CA PRO A 68 14.24 -1.57 7.08
C PRO A 68 14.10 -0.09 7.45
N PHE A 69 12.87 0.40 7.49
CA PHE A 69 12.56 1.79 7.83
C PHE A 69 11.35 1.88 8.78
N PRO A 70 11.28 2.92 9.61
CA PRO A 70 10.15 3.08 10.51
C PRO A 70 8.89 3.46 9.74
N MET A 71 7.78 2.87 10.16
CA MET A 71 6.43 3.19 9.70
C MET A 71 5.58 3.60 10.89
N ARG A 72 4.82 4.68 10.73
CA ARG A 72 3.83 5.12 11.70
C ARG A 72 2.56 5.54 11.01
N LEU A 73 1.44 5.00 11.50
CA LEU A 73 0.10 5.41 11.15
C LEU A 73 -0.46 6.30 12.25
N SER A 74 -1.18 7.36 11.90
CA SER A 74 -1.84 8.21 12.89
C SER A 74 -2.99 9.00 12.27
N GLY A 75 -4.17 8.80 12.83
CA GLY A 75 -5.37 9.53 12.46
C GLY A 75 -5.91 9.19 11.08
N THR A 76 -7.03 9.79 10.74
CA THR A 76 -7.77 9.54 9.51
C THR A 76 -7.66 10.67 8.49
N GLY A 77 -7.89 10.33 7.23
CA GLY A 77 -8.05 11.22 6.11
C GLY A 77 -9.11 10.68 5.16
N THR A 78 -9.50 11.49 4.18
CA THR A 78 -10.47 11.07 3.15
C THR A 78 -10.13 11.69 1.82
N PHE A 79 -10.43 10.99 0.73
CA PHE A 79 -10.33 11.53 -0.62
C PHE A 79 -11.66 12.11 -1.11
N ARG A 80 -12.71 12.10 -0.27
CA ARG A 80 -14.01 12.72 -0.62
C ARG A 80 -13.85 14.23 -0.85
N PRO A 81 -14.54 14.83 -1.79
CA PRO A 81 -15.58 14.24 -2.64
C PRO A 81 -15.06 13.59 -3.93
N LEU A 82 -13.75 13.63 -4.22
CA LEU A 82 -13.17 13.10 -5.47
C LEU A 82 -13.25 11.57 -5.57
N SER A 83 -13.05 10.90 -4.43
CA SER A 83 -13.12 9.45 -4.34
C SER A 83 -13.75 9.05 -2.99
N PRO A 84 -14.65 8.05 -2.97
CA PRO A 84 -15.34 7.63 -1.75
C PRO A 84 -14.44 6.74 -0.89
N VAL A 85 -13.35 7.30 -0.39
CA VAL A 85 -12.34 6.58 0.42
C VAL A 85 -12.09 7.30 1.72
N VAL A 86 -12.09 6.54 2.83
CA VAL A 86 -11.55 6.92 4.12
C VAL A 86 -10.36 6.04 4.44
N PHE A 87 -9.30 6.62 4.95
CA PHE A 87 -8.04 5.94 5.22
C PHE A 87 -7.40 6.38 6.53
N VAL A 88 -6.50 5.55 7.05
CA VAL A 88 -5.55 5.91 8.09
C VAL A 88 -4.28 6.46 7.44
N LYS A 89 -3.80 7.58 7.94
CA LYS A 89 -2.65 8.30 7.39
C LYS A 89 -1.33 7.62 7.71
N VAL A 90 -0.42 7.58 6.75
CA VAL A 90 0.99 7.26 6.95
C VAL A 90 1.73 8.55 7.30
N VAL A 91 2.11 8.73 8.56
CA VAL A 91 2.76 9.97 9.05
C VAL A 91 4.27 9.82 9.18
N GLU A 92 4.81 8.60 9.26
CA GLU A 92 6.22 8.28 9.15
C GLU A 92 6.40 7.12 8.16
N GLY A 93 7.46 7.16 7.34
CA GLY A 93 7.70 6.20 6.27
C GLY A 93 7.07 6.58 4.92
N ALA A 94 6.33 7.68 4.83
CA ALA A 94 5.69 8.12 3.59
C ALA A 94 6.70 8.36 2.46
N SER A 95 7.85 8.97 2.75
CA SER A 95 8.92 9.21 1.77
C SER A 95 9.54 7.90 1.28
N ALA A 96 9.73 6.93 2.19
CA ALA A 96 10.23 5.60 1.82
C ALA A 96 9.23 4.85 0.93
N CYS A 97 7.93 4.91 1.25
CA CYS A 97 6.88 4.36 0.39
C CYS A 97 6.86 5.02 -0.99
N ALA A 98 6.99 6.35 -1.05
CA ALA A 98 7.03 7.09 -2.31
C ALA A 98 8.25 6.73 -3.16
N TRP A 99 9.40 6.52 -2.55
CA TRP A 99 10.60 6.04 -3.22
C TRP A 99 10.43 4.60 -3.73
N LEU A 100 9.94 3.69 -2.88
CA LEU A 100 9.69 2.29 -3.23
C LEU A 100 8.72 2.16 -4.41
N GLN A 101 7.58 2.84 -4.38
CA GLN A 101 6.60 2.73 -5.45
C GLN A 101 7.14 3.20 -6.81
N LYS A 102 8.04 4.19 -6.83
CA LYS A 102 8.72 4.60 -8.07
C LYS A 102 9.63 3.50 -8.61
N ARG A 103 10.35 2.81 -7.72
CA ARG A 103 11.25 1.70 -8.09
C ARG A 103 10.48 0.47 -8.52
N VAL A 104 9.38 0.13 -7.85
CA VAL A 104 8.51 -0.98 -8.23
C VAL A 104 8.02 -0.82 -9.67
N ARG A 105 7.60 0.38 -10.06
CA ARG A 105 7.08 0.69 -11.40
C ARG A 105 8.04 1.49 -12.27
N ASP A 106 9.33 1.28 -12.09
CA ASP A 106 10.37 1.91 -12.90
C ASP A 106 10.07 1.78 -14.41
N ALA A 107 10.29 2.87 -15.15
CA ALA A 107 9.93 2.94 -16.57
C ALA A 107 10.64 1.89 -17.44
N SER A 108 11.78 1.38 -16.99
CA SER A 108 12.53 0.31 -17.65
C SER A 108 12.18 -1.10 -17.16
N GLY A 109 11.32 -1.20 -16.15
CA GLY A 109 10.97 -2.46 -15.49
C GLY A 109 9.69 -3.12 -16.03
N PRO A 110 9.42 -4.36 -15.60
CA PRO A 110 8.27 -5.15 -16.08
C PRO A 110 6.92 -4.64 -15.56
N LEU A 111 6.91 -3.76 -14.55
CA LEU A 111 5.72 -3.16 -13.95
C LEU A 111 5.58 -1.67 -14.30
N ALA A 112 6.25 -1.23 -15.36
CA ALA A 112 6.22 0.17 -15.81
C ALA A 112 4.78 0.63 -16.07
N ARG A 113 4.37 1.68 -15.36
CA ARG A 113 3.08 2.35 -15.60
C ARG A 113 3.09 3.77 -15.05
N GLU A 114 2.30 4.62 -15.65
CA GLU A 114 1.99 5.93 -15.09
C GLU A 114 0.82 5.83 -14.09
N LEU A 115 0.85 6.66 -13.06
CA LEU A 115 -0.26 6.79 -12.13
C LEU A 115 -1.24 7.84 -12.64
N GLN A 116 -2.54 7.57 -12.47
CA GLN A 116 -3.59 8.52 -12.80
C GLN A 116 -3.60 9.73 -11.85
N PHE A 117 -3.17 9.53 -10.60
CA PHE A 117 -3.08 10.55 -9.56
C PHE A 117 -1.71 10.50 -8.88
N PRO A 118 -1.24 11.59 -8.26
CA PRO A 118 -0.03 11.57 -7.44
C PRO A 118 -0.11 10.49 -6.38
N TYR A 119 1.02 9.81 -6.15
CA TYR A 119 1.10 8.76 -5.14
C TYR A 119 0.89 9.34 -3.74
N HIS A 120 -0.03 8.76 -2.98
CA HIS A 120 -0.32 9.11 -1.60
C HIS A 120 -0.39 7.83 -0.76
N PRO A 121 0.63 7.52 0.07
CA PRO A 121 0.61 6.32 0.90
C PRO A 121 -0.47 6.42 1.98
N HIS A 122 -1.30 5.40 2.07
CA HIS A 122 -2.41 5.35 3.01
C HIS A 122 -2.85 3.91 3.27
N VAL A 123 -3.63 3.70 4.33
CA VAL A 123 -4.30 2.44 4.63
C VAL A 123 -5.79 2.64 4.52
N THR A 124 -6.41 2.10 3.48
CA THR A 124 -7.86 2.18 3.27
C THR A 124 -8.62 1.42 4.36
N VAL A 125 -9.58 2.09 4.99
CA VAL A 125 -10.47 1.52 6.01
C VAL A 125 -11.95 1.59 5.65
N ALA A 126 -12.30 2.31 4.59
CA ALA A 126 -13.64 2.32 3.99
C ALA A 126 -13.56 2.77 2.53
N HIS A 127 -14.22 2.05 1.61
CA HIS A 127 -14.23 2.37 0.20
C HIS A 127 -15.59 2.06 -0.43
N GLY A 128 -16.23 3.09 -1.01
CA GLY A 128 -17.45 2.93 -1.80
C GLY A 128 -18.65 2.42 -1.01
N ILE A 129 -18.69 2.64 0.30
CA ILE A 129 -19.78 2.31 1.20
C ILE A 129 -20.67 3.51 1.45
N SER A 130 -21.70 3.37 2.31
CA SER A 130 -22.59 4.47 2.67
C SER A 130 -21.82 5.64 3.31
N GLU A 131 -22.32 6.87 3.13
CA GLU A 131 -21.76 8.07 3.77
C GLU A 131 -21.67 7.91 5.29
N GLU A 132 -22.71 7.34 5.91
CA GLU A 132 -22.71 7.03 7.34
C GLU A 132 -21.56 6.08 7.75
N GLY A 133 -21.35 5.03 6.96
CA GLY A 133 -20.23 4.09 7.19
C GLY A 133 -18.86 4.77 7.05
N MET A 134 -18.71 5.66 6.06
CA MET A 134 -17.49 6.44 5.88
C MET A 134 -17.27 7.46 7.00
N ASP A 135 -18.32 8.13 7.45
CA ASP A 135 -18.23 9.08 8.58
C ASP A 135 -17.89 8.37 9.89
N ARG A 136 -18.43 7.18 10.11
CA ARG A 136 -18.06 6.34 11.24
C ARG A 136 -16.59 5.93 11.17
N ALA A 137 -16.11 5.48 10.01
CA ALA A 137 -14.70 5.11 9.82
C ALA A 137 -13.78 6.29 10.11
N TYR A 138 -14.12 7.47 9.60
CA TYR A 138 -13.36 8.70 9.83
C TYR A 138 -13.29 9.08 11.30
N GLY A 139 -14.42 9.06 12.01
CA GLY A 139 -14.52 9.44 13.42
C GLY A 139 -13.94 8.40 14.38
N GLU A 140 -14.31 7.12 14.21
CA GLU A 140 -13.91 6.06 15.15
C GLU A 140 -12.40 5.75 15.11
N LEU A 141 -11.73 6.00 13.98
CA LEU A 141 -10.28 5.78 13.82
C LEU A 141 -9.44 7.07 13.89
N ALA A 142 -10.06 8.21 14.24
CA ALA A 142 -9.37 9.50 14.31
C ALA A 142 -8.16 9.51 15.27
N GLU A 143 -8.23 8.75 16.34
CA GLU A 143 -7.16 8.61 17.35
C GLU A 143 -6.34 7.32 17.20
N PHE A 144 -6.54 6.58 16.09
CA PHE A 144 -5.79 5.35 15.85
C PHE A 144 -4.31 5.66 15.63
N VAL A 145 -3.45 4.90 16.28
CA VAL A 145 -1.99 4.95 16.14
C VAL A 145 -1.42 3.53 16.03
N ALA A 146 -0.52 3.32 15.08
CA ALA A 146 0.28 2.10 14.95
C ALA A 146 1.72 2.47 14.56
N GLN A 147 2.68 1.68 15.02
CA GLN A 147 4.10 1.92 14.72
C GLN A 147 4.83 0.59 14.63
N TRP A 148 5.67 0.45 13.60
CA TRP A 148 6.51 -0.74 13.40
C TRP A 148 7.73 -0.44 12.54
N SER A 149 8.65 -1.38 12.45
CA SER A 149 9.72 -1.35 11.45
C SER A 149 9.27 -2.12 10.20
N CYS A 150 9.19 -1.45 9.06
CA CYS A 150 8.89 -2.09 7.78
C CYS A 150 10.12 -2.86 7.31
N THR A 151 10.00 -4.17 7.14
CA THR A 151 11.10 -5.08 6.79
C THR A 151 10.88 -5.83 5.49
N SER A 152 9.74 -5.63 4.84
CA SER A 152 9.38 -6.34 3.60
C SER A 152 8.24 -5.64 2.87
N PHE A 153 8.06 -6.02 1.61
CA PHE A 153 6.81 -5.87 0.87
C PHE A 153 6.41 -7.20 0.24
N ALA A 154 5.19 -7.30 -0.28
CA ALA A 154 4.67 -8.53 -0.86
C ALA A 154 4.04 -8.30 -2.23
N LEU A 155 4.13 -9.34 -3.06
CA LEU A 155 3.42 -9.46 -4.34
C LEU A 155 2.12 -10.23 -4.13
N TYR A 156 1.04 -9.71 -4.69
CA TYR A 156 -0.29 -10.31 -4.66
C TYR A 156 -0.83 -10.47 -6.07
N GLU A 157 -1.65 -11.49 -6.26
CA GLU A 157 -2.48 -11.70 -7.45
C GLU A 157 -3.95 -11.62 -7.08
N GLN A 158 -4.73 -10.93 -7.91
CA GLN A 158 -6.19 -10.91 -7.80
C GLN A 158 -6.79 -12.06 -8.58
N GLY A 159 -7.47 -12.94 -7.88
CA GLY A 159 -8.22 -14.02 -8.50
C GLY A 159 -9.47 -13.53 -9.24
N ALA A 160 -10.05 -14.40 -10.06
CA ALA A 160 -11.30 -14.14 -10.76
C ALA A 160 -12.50 -13.87 -9.82
N ASP A 161 -12.39 -14.29 -8.57
CA ASP A 161 -13.35 -14.03 -7.48
C ASP A 161 -13.14 -12.66 -6.81
N GLY A 162 -12.19 -11.85 -7.30
CA GLY A 162 -11.83 -10.55 -6.72
C GLY A 162 -10.99 -10.62 -5.46
N VAL A 163 -10.67 -11.81 -4.97
CA VAL A 163 -9.86 -12.00 -3.76
C VAL A 163 -8.37 -11.89 -4.08
N TRP A 164 -7.66 -11.13 -3.26
CA TRP A 164 -6.22 -10.97 -3.36
C TRP A 164 -5.50 -12.07 -2.58
N ARG A 165 -4.60 -12.76 -3.25
CA ARG A 165 -3.79 -13.84 -2.68
C ARG A 165 -2.32 -13.48 -2.77
N LYS A 166 -1.62 -13.62 -1.65
CA LYS A 166 -0.19 -13.38 -1.62
C LYS A 166 0.56 -14.46 -2.41
N LEU A 167 1.40 -14.03 -3.35
CA LEU A 167 2.30 -14.91 -4.10
C LEU A 167 3.64 -15.05 -3.39
N CYS A 168 4.26 -13.93 -2.97
CA CYS A 168 5.59 -13.93 -2.37
C CYS A 168 5.80 -12.73 -1.45
N ASP A 169 6.56 -12.93 -0.37
CA ASP A 169 7.12 -11.89 0.46
C ASP A 169 8.57 -11.60 0.02
N TYR A 170 8.95 -10.33 0.00
CA TYR A 170 10.30 -9.87 -0.32
C TYR A 170 10.88 -9.13 0.89
N ALA A 171 11.71 -9.83 1.67
CA ALA A 171 12.39 -9.25 2.81
C ALA A 171 13.48 -8.27 2.35
N PHE A 172 13.66 -7.17 3.10
CA PHE A 172 14.69 -6.19 2.80
C PHE A 172 16.09 -6.72 3.17
N GLY A 173 17.03 -6.62 2.21
CA GLY A 173 18.37 -7.17 2.33
C GLY A 173 19.34 -6.30 3.14
N GLY A 174 18.94 -5.09 3.50
CA GLY A 174 19.78 -4.18 4.27
C GLY A 174 20.73 -3.29 3.46
N GLY A 175 20.63 -3.28 2.14
CA GLY A 175 21.31 -2.41 1.17
C GLY A 175 22.59 -1.66 1.58
N ALA A 176 23.49 -1.38 0.66
CA ALA A 176 24.63 -0.50 0.94
C ALA A 176 24.19 0.94 1.26
N ALA A 177 25.00 1.68 1.98
CA ALA A 177 24.68 2.98 2.62
C ALA A 177 24.28 4.15 1.69
N GLY A 178 23.94 3.90 0.43
CA GLY A 178 23.72 4.94 -0.58
C GLY A 178 22.28 5.20 -1.04
N ASP A 179 21.34 4.29 -0.81
CA ASP A 179 20.03 4.31 -1.51
C ASP A 179 18.81 4.58 -0.63
N LEU A 180 18.97 5.10 0.58
CA LEU A 180 17.84 5.59 1.36
C LEU A 180 17.41 6.98 0.87
N PRO A 181 16.10 7.24 0.75
CA PRO A 181 15.63 8.60 0.55
C PRO A 181 16.10 9.46 1.73
N PRO A 182 16.45 10.72 1.49
CA PRO A 182 16.87 11.63 2.57
C PRO A 182 15.80 11.67 3.66
N GLN A 183 16.20 11.36 4.88
CA GLN A 183 15.35 11.55 6.05
C GLN A 183 15.11 13.05 6.22
N GLY A 184 13.86 13.47 6.09
CA GLY A 184 13.46 14.82 6.46
C GLY A 184 13.19 15.77 5.30
N LEU A 185 11.99 15.70 4.75
CA LEU A 185 11.30 16.89 4.27
C LEU A 185 10.04 17.04 5.13
N PRO A 186 9.76 18.26 5.65
CA PRO A 186 8.55 18.49 6.41
C PRO A 186 7.33 18.26 5.51
N HIS A 187 6.33 17.62 6.07
CA HIS A 187 5.01 17.40 5.46
C HIS A 187 4.20 18.71 5.42
N ASP A 188 4.67 19.67 4.62
CA ASP A 188 3.90 20.88 4.30
C ASP A 188 3.94 21.12 2.79
N ALA A 189 3.50 20.13 2.02
CA ALA A 189 3.02 20.40 0.68
C ALA A 189 1.48 20.34 0.72
N PRO A 190 0.78 21.41 0.30
CA PRO A 190 -0.66 21.38 0.24
C PRO A 190 -1.10 20.25 -0.70
N VAL A 191 -2.00 19.42 -0.21
CA VAL A 191 -2.71 18.44 -1.03
C VAL A 191 -3.54 19.24 -2.03
N LEU A 192 -2.98 19.48 -3.21
CA LEU A 192 -3.77 19.92 -4.35
C LEU A 192 -4.51 18.68 -4.86
N TYR A 193 -5.80 18.76 -4.70
CA TYR A 193 -6.85 17.81 -5.07
C TYR A 193 -6.80 17.41 -6.55
#